data_b9853c13e2b64691d4338cdcf5e76c8d
#
_entry.id   b9853c13e2b64691d4338cdcf5e76c8d
#
_cell.length_a   1.000
_cell.length_b   1.000
_cell.length_c   1.000
_cell.angle_alpha   90.00
_cell.angle_beta   90.00
_cell.angle_gamma   90.00
#
_symmetry.space_group_name_H-M   'P 1'
#
loop_
_entity.id
_entity.type
_entity.pdbx_description
1 polymer ?
#
loop_
_entity_poly.entity_id
_entity_poly.type
_entity_poly.pdbx_seq_one_letter_code
_entity_poly.pdbx_strand_id
1 'polypeptide(L)'
;PAIDPAEAARAAQIAYRHTHELAIAYQITDAPLIHNAKVNSGRRPRGLCWHWAEDLEKRLKAEGFATLDMHRAIANGDTRLLIDHSTAIISAAGAPMQAGIVLDPWRKGGVLFWSPVTSDPRYDWEPREEVLRRNGRIRYAQAGMEG
;
A
#
# COMPACT_ATOMS: atom_id res chain seq x y z
N PRO A 1 1.44 -15.35 17.06
CA PRO A 1 -0.01 -15.56 16.96
C PRO A 1 -0.37 -16.47 15.82
N ALA A 2 -1.33 -17.34 16.07
CA ALA A 2 -1.74 -18.33 15.08
C ALA A 2 -2.66 -17.67 14.03
N ILE A 3 -2.39 -17.96 12.77
CA ILE A 3 -3.23 -17.53 11.65
C ILE A 3 -4.13 -18.71 11.24
N ASP A 4 -5.42 -18.44 11.08
CA ASP A 4 -6.35 -19.42 10.52
C ASP A 4 -6.00 -19.65 9.04
N PRO A 5 -5.64 -20.88 8.63
CA PRO A 5 -5.29 -21.16 7.24
C PRO A 5 -6.42 -20.84 6.26
N ALA A 6 -7.68 -20.99 6.67
CA ALA A 6 -8.81 -20.63 5.82
C ALA A 6 -8.89 -19.11 5.60
N GLU A 7 -8.60 -18.33 6.62
CA GLU A 7 -8.54 -16.86 6.48
C GLU A 7 -7.37 -16.44 5.60
N ALA A 8 -6.21 -17.06 5.77
CA ALA A 8 -5.04 -16.77 4.93
C ALA A 8 -5.33 -17.07 3.46
N ALA A 9 -5.96 -18.21 3.16
CA ALA A 9 -6.33 -18.57 1.79
C ALA A 9 -7.35 -17.58 1.21
N ARG A 10 -8.35 -17.18 2.00
CA ARG A 10 -9.36 -16.21 1.55
C ARG A 10 -8.75 -14.84 1.32
N ALA A 11 -7.85 -14.40 2.20
CA ALA A 11 -7.15 -13.13 2.03
C ALA A 11 -6.31 -13.11 0.74
N ALA A 12 -5.59 -14.20 0.45
CA ALA A 12 -4.82 -14.31 -0.78
C ALA A 12 -5.71 -14.24 -2.02
N GLN A 13 -6.83 -14.97 -2.03
CA GLN A 13 -7.79 -14.93 -3.14
C GLN A 13 -8.35 -13.52 -3.35
N ILE A 14 -8.73 -12.86 -2.29
CA ILE A 14 -9.25 -11.48 -2.35
C ILE A 14 -8.19 -10.53 -2.87
N ALA A 15 -6.96 -10.62 -2.36
CA ALA A 15 -5.87 -9.75 -2.78
C ALA A 15 -5.61 -9.86 -4.29
N TYR A 16 -5.55 -11.06 -4.84
CA TYR A 16 -5.36 -11.26 -6.28
C TYR A 16 -6.57 -10.80 -7.09
N ARG A 17 -7.76 -11.22 -6.68
CA ARG A 17 -9.00 -10.86 -7.40
C ARG A 17 -9.25 -9.37 -7.40
N HIS A 18 -9.13 -8.73 -6.23
CA HIS A 18 -9.38 -7.31 -6.11
C HIS A 18 -8.33 -6.47 -6.83
N THR A 19 -7.07 -6.89 -6.85
CA THR A 19 -6.04 -6.27 -7.68
C THR A 19 -6.46 -6.26 -9.14
N HIS A 20 -6.97 -7.37 -9.65
CA HIS A 20 -7.44 -7.44 -11.04
C HIS A 20 -8.64 -6.51 -11.28
N GLU A 21 -9.60 -6.51 -10.37
CA GLU A 21 -10.76 -5.62 -10.43
C GLU A 21 -10.36 -4.14 -10.43
N LEU A 22 -9.41 -3.78 -9.57
CA LEU A 22 -8.91 -2.42 -9.50
C LEU A 22 -8.12 -2.02 -10.76
N ALA A 23 -7.35 -2.94 -11.35
CA ALA A 23 -6.65 -2.69 -12.60
C ALA A 23 -7.63 -2.28 -13.71
N ILE A 24 -8.79 -2.94 -13.75
CA ILE A 24 -9.85 -2.59 -14.69
C ILE A 24 -10.48 -1.24 -14.33
N ALA A 25 -10.82 -1.04 -13.06
CA ALA A 25 -11.44 0.20 -12.59
C ALA A 25 -10.53 1.42 -12.80
N TYR A 26 -9.24 1.27 -12.60
CA TYR A 26 -8.26 2.33 -12.80
C TYR A 26 -7.86 2.51 -14.26
N GLN A 27 -8.31 1.64 -15.14
CA GLN A 27 -7.99 1.66 -16.58
C GLN A 27 -6.48 1.58 -16.84
N ILE A 28 -5.84 0.59 -16.19
CA ILE A 28 -4.39 0.40 -16.32
C ILE A 28 -4.06 -0.11 -17.71
N THR A 29 -3.27 0.67 -18.46
CA THR A 29 -2.78 0.33 -19.80
C THR A 29 -1.29 0.58 -19.96
N ASP A 30 -0.63 1.09 -18.90
CA ASP A 30 0.76 1.55 -18.96
C ASP A 30 1.54 1.10 -17.71
N ALA A 31 2.85 1.26 -17.79
CA ALA A 31 3.73 1.11 -16.63
C ALA A 31 3.36 2.11 -15.51
N PRO A 32 3.71 1.81 -14.24
CA PRO A 32 3.24 2.59 -13.11
C PRO A 32 3.49 4.10 -13.18
N LEU A 33 4.68 4.52 -13.56
CA LEU A 33 5.01 5.95 -13.62
C LEU A 33 4.25 6.69 -14.73
N ILE A 34 4.00 6.02 -15.85
CA ILE A 34 3.20 6.58 -16.95
C ILE A 34 1.75 6.71 -16.51
N HIS A 35 1.23 5.69 -15.82
CA HIS A 35 -0.12 5.75 -15.26
C HIS A 35 -0.26 6.88 -14.24
N ASN A 36 0.74 7.06 -13.37
CA ASN A 36 0.77 8.17 -12.42
C ASN A 36 0.63 9.51 -13.13
N ALA A 37 1.36 9.72 -14.23
CA ALA A 37 1.26 10.94 -15.02
C ALA A 37 -0.14 11.15 -15.60
N LYS A 38 -0.80 10.08 -16.03
CA LYS A 38 -2.19 10.14 -16.51
C LYS A 38 -3.18 10.47 -15.40
N VAL A 39 -2.99 9.92 -14.21
CA VAL A 39 -3.83 10.27 -13.04
C VAL A 39 -3.65 11.73 -12.69
N ASN A 40 -2.40 12.19 -12.60
CA ASN A 40 -2.09 13.57 -12.20
C ASN A 40 -2.58 14.60 -13.24
N SER A 41 -2.69 14.23 -14.51
CA SER A 41 -3.23 15.09 -15.57
C SER A 41 -4.75 14.96 -15.77
N GLY A 42 -5.42 14.15 -14.97
CA GLY A 42 -6.87 13.95 -15.04
C GLY A 42 -7.34 12.98 -16.10
N ARG A 43 -6.43 12.27 -16.79
CA ARG A 43 -6.78 11.31 -17.85
C ARG A 43 -7.15 9.92 -17.34
N ARG A 44 -6.87 9.64 -16.07
CA ARG A 44 -7.25 8.41 -15.39
C ARG A 44 -7.81 8.74 -14.00
N PRO A 45 -8.77 7.95 -13.49
CA PRO A 45 -9.46 8.30 -12.24
C PRO A 45 -8.61 8.07 -10.99
N ARG A 46 -7.87 6.97 -10.94
CA ARG A 46 -7.09 6.53 -9.77
C ARG A 46 -5.95 5.65 -10.25
N GLY A 47 -5.07 5.26 -9.34
CA GLY A 47 -4.00 4.30 -9.64
C GLY A 47 -2.63 4.78 -9.20
N LEU A 48 -2.53 5.85 -8.40
CA LEU A 48 -1.31 6.15 -7.66
C LEU A 48 -1.08 5.06 -6.62
N CYS A 49 0.15 4.90 -6.14
CA CYS A 49 0.48 3.84 -5.20
C CYS A 49 -0.43 3.85 -3.97
N TRP A 50 -0.74 5.01 -3.41
CA TRP A 50 -1.59 5.10 -2.24
C TRP A 50 -3.07 4.79 -2.53
N HIS A 51 -3.53 4.99 -3.78
CA HIS A 51 -4.88 4.56 -4.18
C HIS A 51 -4.99 3.03 -4.09
N TRP A 52 -4.01 2.33 -4.65
CA TRP A 52 -3.97 0.87 -4.60
C TRP A 52 -3.94 0.37 -3.15
N ALA A 53 -3.08 0.97 -2.34
CA ALA A 53 -2.94 0.58 -0.93
C ALA A 53 -4.23 0.80 -0.15
N GLU A 54 -4.87 1.94 -0.32
CA GLU A 54 -6.12 2.28 0.34
C GLU A 54 -7.26 1.36 -0.07
N ASP A 55 -7.45 1.17 -1.37
CA ASP A 55 -8.55 0.37 -1.89
C ASP A 55 -8.39 -1.11 -1.53
N LEU A 56 -7.16 -1.63 -1.56
CA LEU A 56 -6.88 -3.01 -1.17
C LEU A 56 -7.07 -3.22 0.33
N GLU A 57 -6.57 -2.32 1.15
CA GLU A 57 -6.77 -2.36 2.60
C GLU A 57 -8.26 -2.36 2.95
N LYS A 58 -9.00 -1.44 2.35
CA LYS A 58 -10.44 -1.30 2.59
C LYS A 58 -11.18 -2.60 2.25
N ARG A 59 -10.86 -3.21 1.13
CA ARG A 59 -11.50 -4.47 0.70
C ARG A 59 -11.18 -5.62 1.66
N LEU A 60 -9.92 -5.75 2.05
CA LEU A 60 -9.51 -6.82 2.97
C LEU A 60 -10.10 -6.62 4.38
N LYS A 61 -10.14 -5.39 4.88
CA LYS A 61 -10.78 -5.09 6.16
C LYS A 61 -12.26 -5.41 6.18
N ALA A 62 -12.93 -5.26 5.04
CA ALA A 62 -14.35 -5.56 4.94
C ALA A 62 -14.70 -7.04 5.19
N GLU A 63 -13.71 -7.93 5.08
CA GLU A 63 -13.92 -9.36 5.38
C GLU A 63 -14.06 -9.65 6.87
N GLY A 64 -13.58 -8.75 7.75
CA GLY A 64 -13.68 -8.95 9.19
C GLY A 64 -12.87 -10.14 9.69
N PHE A 65 -11.63 -10.31 9.18
CA PHE A 65 -10.77 -11.41 9.61
C PHE A 65 -10.51 -11.36 11.12
N ALA A 66 -10.59 -12.52 11.77
CA ALA A 66 -10.32 -12.66 13.20
C ALA A 66 -8.83 -12.80 13.49
N THR A 67 -8.06 -13.39 12.59
CA THR A 67 -6.66 -13.75 12.81
C THR A 67 -5.67 -12.93 11.97
N LEU A 68 -6.16 -11.95 11.22
CA LEU A 68 -5.32 -11.11 10.36
C LEU A 68 -5.59 -9.62 10.61
N ASP A 69 -4.53 -8.83 10.56
CA ASP A 69 -4.58 -7.36 10.63
C ASP A 69 -4.01 -6.74 9.36
N MET A 70 -4.50 -5.55 9.01
CA MET A 70 -3.99 -4.75 7.92
C MET A 70 -3.16 -3.58 8.45
N HIS A 71 -2.10 -3.24 7.74
CA HIS A 71 -1.25 -2.08 8.01
C HIS A 71 -1.03 -1.28 6.73
N ARG A 72 -0.66 -0.03 6.89
CA ARG A 72 -0.21 0.83 5.81
C ARG A 72 1.26 1.20 6.03
N ALA A 73 2.05 1.17 4.98
CA ALA A 73 3.47 1.46 5.04
C ALA A 73 3.90 2.41 3.94
N ILE A 74 4.99 3.14 4.20
CA ILE A 74 5.62 4.05 3.24
C ILE A 74 7.11 3.71 3.18
N ALA A 75 7.65 3.73 1.98
CA ALA A 75 9.09 3.66 1.74
C ALA A 75 9.55 4.97 1.12
N ASN A 76 10.81 5.32 1.33
CA ASN A 76 11.45 6.54 0.79
C ASN A 76 10.86 7.86 1.34
N GLY A 77 10.11 7.80 2.44
CA GLY A 77 9.41 8.97 3.00
C GLY A 77 10.32 10.06 3.54
N ASP A 78 11.58 9.75 3.80
CA ASP A 78 12.60 10.67 4.30
C ASP A 78 13.59 11.11 3.23
N THR A 79 13.45 10.63 2.00
CA THR A 79 14.39 10.86 0.91
C THR A 79 13.76 11.76 -0.15
N ARG A 80 14.27 12.97 -0.31
CA ARG A 80 13.74 13.96 -1.27
C ARG A 80 13.96 13.57 -2.73
N LEU A 81 14.97 12.75 -3.00
CA LEU A 81 15.36 12.37 -4.38
C LEU A 81 14.60 11.14 -4.88
N LEU A 82 13.92 10.40 -3.98
CA LEU A 82 13.16 9.21 -4.34
C LEU A 82 11.67 9.49 -4.15
N ILE A 83 10.86 8.86 -5.01
CA ILE A 83 9.41 8.97 -4.91
C ILE A 83 8.94 8.14 -3.70
N ASP A 84 8.14 8.76 -2.83
CA ASP A 84 7.48 8.05 -1.74
C ASP A 84 6.62 6.94 -2.32
N HIS A 85 6.78 5.73 -1.80
CA HIS A 85 5.94 4.61 -2.20
C HIS A 85 5.09 4.15 -1.02
N SER A 86 3.82 3.94 -1.27
CA SER A 86 2.85 3.47 -0.27
C SER A 86 2.37 2.08 -0.62
N THR A 87 2.15 1.26 0.40
CA THR A 87 1.60 -0.08 0.21
C THR A 87 0.72 -0.51 1.38
N ALA A 88 0.01 -1.63 1.19
CA ALA A 88 -0.71 -2.33 2.24
C ALA A 88 0.13 -3.53 2.71
N ILE A 89 0.01 -3.86 3.98
CA ILE A 89 0.67 -5.01 4.59
C ILE A 89 -0.37 -5.79 5.37
N ILE A 90 -0.31 -7.11 5.29
CA ILE A 90 -1.15 -8.02 6.07
C ILE A 90 -0.28 -8.82 7.03
N SER A 91 -0.73 -8.95 8.26
CA SER A 91 -0.01 -9.70 9.30
C SER A 91 -0.96 -10.57 10.11
N ALA A 92 -0.40 -11.43 10.95
CA ALA A 92 -1.18 -12.05 12.00
C ALA A 92 -1.75 -10.96 12.91
N ALA A 93 -2.96 -11.16 13.43
CA ALA A 93 -3.61 -10.22 14.33
C ALA A 93 -2.73 -9.94 15.55
N GLY A 94 -2.51 -8.68 15.87
CA GLY A 94 -1.67 -8.22 16.96
C GLY A 94 -0.17 -8.23 16.68
N ALA A 95 0.28 -8.73 15.53
CA ALA A 95 1.69 -8.70 15.16
C ALA A 95 2.06 -7.34 14.55
N PRO A 96 3.34 -6.91 14.70
CA PRO A 96 3.78 -5.69 14.04
C PRO A 96 3.86 -5.88 12.52
N MET A 97 3.84 -4.79 11.77
CA MET A 97 3.88 -4.86 10.31
C MET A 97 5.15 -5.54 9.78
N GLN A 98 6.27 -5.44 10.51
CA GLN A 98 7.54 -6.07 10.12
C GLN A 98 7.45 -7.60 10.04
N ALA A 99 6.50 -8.20 10.75
CA ALA A 99 6.23 -9.64 10.69
C ALA A 99 5.22 -10.01 9.60
N GLY A 100 4.78 -9.05 8.81
CA GLY A 100 3.74 -9.23 7.81
C GLY A 100 4.26 -9.45 6.39
N ILE A 101 3.30 -9.41 5.48
CA ILE A 101 3.50 -9.61 4.04
C ILE A 101 3.11 -8.31 3.32
N VAL A 102 4.00 -7.80 2.50
CA VAL A 102 3.74 -6.67 1.59
C VAL A 102 2.78 -7.12 0.50
N LEU A 103 1.77 -6.31 0.23
CA LEU A 103 0.83 -6.49 -0.88
C LEU A 103 0.91 -5.23 -1.76
N ASP A 104 1.61 -5.33 -2.88
CA ASP A 104 1.92 -4.19 -3.72
C ASP A 104 1.47 -4.40 -5.17
N PRO A 105 0.26 -3.97 -5.51
CA PRO A 105 -0.22 -4.05 -6.89
C PRO A 105 0.32 -2.95 -7.80
N TRP A 106 0.90 -1.88 -7.24
CA TRP A 106 1.34 -0.74 -8.04
C TRP A 106 2.62 -1.02 -8.83
N ARG A 107 3.65 -1.61 -8.19
CA ARG A 107 5.01 -1.69 -8.77
C ARG A 107 5.09 -2.50 -10.07
N LYS A 108 4.15 -3.40 -10.31
CA LYS A 108 4.06 -4.20 -11.53
C LYS A 108 2.84 -3.85 -12.40
N GLY A 109 2.29 -2.65 -12.20
CA GLY A 109 1.22 -2.14 -13.07
C GLY A 109 -0.07 -2.93 -13.01
N GLY A 110 -0.55 -3.27 -11.82
CA GLY A 110 -1.82 -3.97 -11.65
C GLY A 110 -1.67 -5.49 -11.56
N VAL A 111 -0.45 -5.98 -11.37
CA VAL A 111 -0.17 -7.38 -11.02
C VAL A 111 0.34 -7.41 -9.60
N LEU A 112 -0.29 -8.20 -8.74
CA LEU A 112 0.06 -8.23 -7.33
C LEU A 112 1.49 -8.75 -7.13
N PHE A 113 2.34 -7.92 -6.54
CA PHE A 113 3.61 -8.33 -5.97
C PHE A 113 3.41 -8.56 -4.48
N TRP A 114 4.02 -9.60 -3.93
CA TRP A 114 4.01 -9.84 -2.49
C TRP A 114 5.36 -10.37 -2.01
N SER A 115 5.68 -10.08 -0.77
CA SER A 115 6.92 -10.51 -0.13
C SER A 115 6.78 -10.32 1.38
N PRO A 116 7.47 -11.13 2.21
CA PRO A 116 7.66 -10.74 3.61
C PRO A 116 8.24 -9.33 3.67
N VAL A 117 7.78 -8.52 4.62
CA VAL A 117 8.20 -7.11 4.74
C VAL A 117 9.71 -6.97 4.79
N THR A 118 10.37 -7.81 5.59
CA THR A 118 11.83 -7.76 5.79
C THR A 118 12.63 -8.34 4.63
N SER A 119 11.97 -8.96 3.67
CA SER A 119 12.60 -9.59 2.50
C SER A 119 12.28 -8.87 1.19
N ASP A 120 11.62 -7.72 1.24
CA ASP A 120 11.33 -6.95 0.03
C ASP A 120 12.65 -6.51 -0.61
N PRO A 121 12.93 -6.92 -1.86
CA PRO A 121 14.22 -6.62 -2.48
C PRO A 121 14.39 -5.17 -2.91
N ARG A 122 13.30 -4.38 -2.90
CA ARG A 122 13.30 -3.03 -3.46
C ARG A 122 13.08 -1.95 -2.43
N TYR A 123 12.31 -2.21 -1.36
CA TYR A 123 11.87 -1.18 -0.43
C TYR A 123 12.11 -1.57 1.02
N ASP A 124 12.51 -0.58 1.82
CA ASP A 124 12.53 -0.64 3.28
C ASP A 124 11.27 0.04 3.78
N TRP A 125 10.40 -0.71 4.42
CA TRP A 125 9.08 -0.24 4.82
C TRP A 125 9.05 0.31 6.23
N GLU A 126 8.41 1.47 6.38
CA GLU A 126 8.14 2.08 7.68
C GLU A 126 6.62 2.22 7.86
N PRO A 127 6.12 2.15 9.12
CA PRO A 127 4.70 2.39 9.37
C PRO A 127 4.28 3.78 8.86
N ARG A 128 3.18 3.83 8.13
CA ARG A 128 2.67 5.06 7.54
C ARG A 128 2.48 6.16 8.59
N GLU A 129 1.93 5.82 9.75
CA GLU A 129 1.69 6.77 10.84
C GLU A 129 2.96 7.44 11.32
N GLU A 130 4.05 6.68 11.46
CA GLU A 130 5.35 7.21 11.88
C GLU A 130 5.92 8.17 10.85
N VAL A 131 5.86 7.81 9.57
CA VAL A 131 6.34 8.65 8.48
C VAL A 131 5.55 9.95 8.40
N LEU A 132 4.22 9.86 8.47
CA LEU A 132 3.36 11.05 8.43
C LEU A 132 3.57 11.96 9.64
N ARG A 133 3.74 11.37 10.82
CA ARG A 133 3.99 12.13 12.03
C ARG A 133 5.33 12.87 11.95
N ARG A 134 6.37 12.22 11.49
CA ARG A 134 7.70 12.79 11.28
C ARG A 134 7.68 13.90 10.24
N ASN A 135 7.09 13.65 9.09
CA ASN A 135 6.97 14.62 8.00
C ASN A 135 5.95 15.70 8.31
N GLY A 136 4.89 15.36 9.05
CA GLY A 136 3.87 16.30 9.50
C GLY A 136 4.43 17.38 10.40
N ARG A 137 5.39 17.07 11.27
CA ARG A 137 6.06 18.07 12.10
C ARG A 137 6.81 19.10 11.25
N ILE A 138 7.48 18.64 10.20
CA ILE A 138 8.20 19.52 9.28
C ILE A 138 7.21 20.35 8.46
N ARG A 139 6.15 19.72 7.97
CA ARG A 139 5.11 20.41 7.19
C ARG A 139 4.32 21.42 8.02
N TYR A 140 4.05 21.14 9.28
CA TYR A 140 3.38 22.09 10.16
C TYR A 140 4.26 23.31 10.46
N ALA A 141 5.57 23.11 10.60
CA ALA A 141 6.49 24.21 10.75
C ALA A 141 6.53 25.08 9.48
N GLN A 142 6.42 24.49 8.31
CA GLN A 142 6.36 25.20 7.02
C GLN A 142 4.97 25.79 6.76
N ALA A 143 3.91 25.06 7.05
CA ALA A 143 2.53 25.51 6.87
C ALA A 143 2.16 26.64 7.83
N GLY A 144 2.77 26.69 9.01
CA GLY A 144 2.67 27.83 9.90
C GLY A 144 3.23 29.13 9.29
N MET A 145 4.03 29.01 8.22
CA MET A 145 4.56 30.15 7.46
C MET A 145 3.77 30.43 6.17
N GLU A 146 2.95 29.50 5.73
CA GLU A 146 2.18 29.62 4.48
C GLU A 146 0.72 30.00 4.71
N GLY A 147 0.30 30.03 5.92
CA GLY A 147 -1.08 30.36 6.19
C GLY A 147 -1.63 29.81 7.41
#